data_cbdd6f872d87ddf8e1f0467fbb5dd5d7
#
_entry.id   cbdd6f872d87ddf8e1f0467fbb5dd5d7
#
_cell.length_a   1.000
_cell.length_b   1.000
_cell.length_c   1.000
_cell.angle_alpha   90.00
_cell.angle_beta   90.00
_cell.angle_gamma   90.00
#
_symmetry.space_group_name_H-M   'P 1'
#
loop_
_entity.id
_entity.type
_entity.pdbx_description
1 polymer ?
#
loop_
_entity_poly.entity_id
_entity_poly.type
_entity_poly.pdbx_seq_one_letter_code
_entity_poly.pdbx_strand_id
1 'polypeptide(L)'
;MKITYFEFSDSTWNFSPVVFKDYLNLFVGESGSGKTRLLNVLFNITNFAAKNDRFCAGNWKMDFSHKGKRYQWEYNGISEDKDKNKITLEILRDLDANGEELITRSENSLKFKGNPVPKLSSSTSAIYLFKEEESITGAHDAAASVMRRNFFGDDLAVATSFQTLPSKFLGKDVTISLEDIYSADLTLSSKLFLLSKHVPLHFELIVEHFKRVFPFIEQLTFKKATNLPIAGDAIVLFVTEKEVDTPVALHDISSGMQKVLLILTDIVVSPPEILYMIDEYENSLGVNAINFLPSFLSECGKDKQFIITSHHPSLINAIPVDNWFIFNRKGTRIKIKRGEQLAGKYSRSKQEKFIQLLNDPFFVEGVE
;
A
#
# COMPACT_ATOMS: atom_id res chain seq x y z
N MET A 1 7.13 6.67 2.02
CA MET A 1 6.13 7.77 2.14
C MET A 1 5.26 7.56 3.37
N LYS A 2 5.05 8.60 4.16
CA LYS A 2 4.00 8.65 5.19
C LYS A 2 3.10 9.85 4.89
N ILE A 3 1.81 9.60 4.69
CA ILE A 3 0.81 10.65 4.48
C ILE A 3 0.30 11.10 5.84
N THR A 4 0.31 12.41 6.11
CA THR A 4 -0.21 12.97 7.37
C THR A 4 -1.56 13.67 7.18
N TYR A 5 -1.79 14.28 6.03
CA TYR A 5 -3.04 14.94 5.68
C TYR A 5 -3.43 14.68 4.23
N PHE A 6 -4.72 14.52 3.98
CA PHE A 6 -5.25 14.38 2.63
C PHE A 6 -6.66 14.94 2.52
N GLU A 7 -6.88 15.74 1.50
CA GLU A 7 -8.17 16.28 1.07
C GLU A 7 -8.32 16.00 -0.42
N PHE A 8 -9.52 15.58 -0.84
CA PHE A 8 -9.78 15.23 -2.23
C PHE A 8 -11.23 15.52 -2.64
N SER A 9 -11.38 16.07 -3.84
CA SER A 9 -12.66 16.14 -4.55
C SER A 9 -12.44 16.01 -6.05
N ASP A 10 -13.39 15.41 -6.74
CA ASP A 10 -13.46 15.42 -8.20
C ASP A 10 -14.87 15.89 -8.67
N SER A 11 -15.17 15.78 -9.94
CA SER A 11 -16.47 16.16 -10.52
C SER A 11 -17.67 15.44 -9.89
N THR A 12 -17.44 14.29 -9.24
CA THR A 12 -18.49 13.42 -8.70
C THR A 12 -18.37 13.31 -7.17
N TRP A 13 -17.16 13.14 -6.63
CA TRP A 13 -16.93 12.74 -5.26
C TRP A 13 -16.29 13.83 -4.43
N ASN A 14 -16.74 13.97 -3.19
CA ASN A 14 -16.15 14.87 -2.22
C ASN A 14 -15.90 14.11 -0.91
N PHE A 15 -14.64 14.04 -0.50
CA PHE A 15 -14.22 13.43 0.76
C PHE A 15 -13.96 14.52 1.79
N SER A 16 -14.42 14.31 3.03
CA SER A 16 -13.94 15.16 4.12
C SER A 16 -12.43 14.98 4.30
N PRO A 17 -11.72 16.03 4.75
CA PRO A 17 -10.29 15.93 5.02
C PRO A 17 -9.95 14.82 5.99
N VAL A 18 -8.82 14.13 5.74
CA VAL A 18 -8.32 13.02 6.56
C VAL A 18 -6.96 13.38 7.13
N VAL A 19 -6.83 13.27 8.45
CA VAL A 19 -5.54 13.36 9.16
C VAL A 19 -5.14 11.96 9.57
N PHE A 20 -4.13 11.42 8.89
CA PHE A 20 -3.67 10.04 9.11
C PHE A 20 -2.77 9.91 10.35
N LYS A 21 -2.70 8.69 10.87
CA LYS A 21 -1.68 8.28 11.84
C LYS A 21 -0.43 7.77 11.14
N ASP A 22 0.70 7.96 11.76
CA ASP A 22 2.01 7.62 11.18
C ASP A 22 2.23 6.12 10.94
N TYR A 23 1.40 5.29 11.59
CA TYR A 23 1.61 3.85 11.58
C TYR A 23 0.42 3.08 11.01
N LEU A 24 -0.68 2.94 11.72
CA LEU A 24 -1.81 2.09 11.34
C LEU A 24 -3.11 2.89 11.25
N ASN A 25 -3.76 2.78 10.09
CA ASN A 25 -5.03 3.42 9.78
C ASN A 25 -6.01 2.34 9.30
N LEU A 26 -7.00 2.02 10.13
CA LEU A 26 -8.04 1.05 9.80
C LEU A 26 -9.29 1.77 9.30
N PHE A 27 -9.66 1.56 8.04
CA PHE A 27 -10.87 2.08 7.45
C PHE A 27 -12.02 1.13 7.70
N VAL A 28 -13.02 1.60 8.43
CA VAL A 28 -14.25 0.88 8.74
C VAL A 28 -15.46 1.64 8.20
N GLY A 29 -16.52 0.93 7.88
CA GLY A 29 -17.74 1.52 7.29
C GLY A 29 -18.51 0.50 6.52
N GLU A 30 -19.76 0.76 6.20
CA GLU A 30 -20.60 -0.11 5.38
C GLU A 30 -19.99 -0.38 4.00
N SER A 31 -20.44 -1.46 3.34
CA SER A 31 -20.08 -1.70 1.94
C SER A 31 -20.55 -0.53 1.07
N GLY A 32 -19.68 -0.06 0.16
CA GLY A 32 -19.99 1.09 -0.68
C GLY A 32 -19.83 2.47 -0.01
N SER A 33 -19.35 2.55 1.24
CA SER A 33 -19.11 3.83 1.94
C SER A 33 -17.93 4.66 1.39
N GLY A 34 -17.13 4.09 0.46
CA GLY A 34 -16.06 4.81 -0.23
C GLY A 34 -14.63 4.48 0.23
N LYS A 35 -14.43 3.48 1.10
CA LYS A 35 -13.11 3.05 1.58
C LYS A 35 -12.15 2.69 0.44
N THR A 36 -12.53 1.70 -0.37
CA THR A 36 -11.78 1.28 -1.58
C THR A 36 -11.55 2.43 -2.55
N ARG A 37 -12.52 3.36 -2.68
CA ARG A 37 -12.37 4.53 -3.54
C ARG A 37 -11.26 5.44 -3.05
N LEU A 38 -11.17 5.71 -1.75
CA LEU A 38 -10.09 6.52 -1.19
C LEU A 38 -8.73 5.85 -1.41
N LEU A 39 -8.62 4.52 -1.22
CA LEU A 39 -7.40 3.78 -1.53
C LEU A 39 -7.02 3.90 -3.01
N ASN A 40 -8.00 3.78 -3.92
CA ASN A 40 -7.79 3.94 -5.37
C ASN A 40 -7.29 5.34 -5.70
N VAL A 41 -7.89 6.37 -5.11
CA VAL A 41 -7.49 7.77 -5.32
C VAL A 41 -6.04 7.98 -4.87
N LEU A 42 -5.69 7.59 -3.64
CA LEU A 42 -4.33 7.72 -3.10
C LEU A 42 -3.31 6.99 -3.99
N PHE A 43 -3.61 5.76 -4.39
CA PHE A 43 -2.72 4.97 -5.23
C PHE A 43 -2.53 5.56 -6.63
N ASN A 44 -3.62 6.03 -7.26
CA ASN A 44 -3.55 6.62 -8.60
C ASN A 44 -2.77 7.94 -8.59
N ILE A 45 -3.00 8.80 -7.57
CA ILE A 45 -2.29 10.07 -7.41
C ILE A 45 -0.77 9.83 -7.23
N THR A 46 -0.40 8.87 -6.40
CA THR A 46 1.02 8.54 -6.18
C THR A 46 1.66 7.93 -7.42
N ASN A 47 0.99 7.03 -8.14
CA ASN A 47 1.48 6.51 -9.42
C ASN A 47 1.57 7.60 -10.50
N PHE A 48 0.67 8.57 -10.51
CA PHE A 48 0.75 9.71 -11.42
C PHE A 48 2.01 10.54 -11.18
N ALA A 49 2.39 10.78 -9.92
CA ALA A 49 3.63 11.47 -9.57
C ALA A 49 4.89 10.62 -9.80
N ALA A 50 4.82 9.29 -9.58
CA ALA A 50 5.97 8.41 -9.64
C ALA A 50 6.26 7.86 -11.04
N LYS A 51 5.23 7.54 -11.81
CA LYS A 51 5.34 6.78 -13.07
C LYS A 51 4.74 7.50 -14.28
N ASN A 52 4.03 8.60 -14.07
CA ASN A 52 3.21 9.26 -15.08
C ASN A 52 2.24 8.28 -15.79
N ASP A 53 1.67 7.36 -15.01
CA ASP A 53 0.84 6.29 -15.54
C ASP A 53 -0.47 6.85 -16.08
N ARG A 54 -1.44 7.12 -15.22
CA ARG A 54 -2.76 7.61 -15.61
C ARG A 54 -2.98 9.02 -15.12
N PHE A 55 -3.46 9.92 -16.00
CA PHE A 55 -3.87 11.27 -15.59
C PHE A 55 -4.94 11.20 -14.49
N CYS A 56 -4.77 12.01 -13.45
CA CYS A 56 -5.70 12.12 -12.35
C CYS A 56 -6.44 13.47 -12.44
N ALA A 57 -7.74 13.41 -12.77
CA ALA A 57 -8.60 14.57 -12.67
C ALA A 57 -9.11 14.74 -11.22
N GLY A 58 -9.19 15.97 -10.76
CA GLY A 58 -9.68 16.32 -9.42
C GLY A 58 -8.80 17.37 -8.73
N ASN A 59 -9.21 17.69 -7.52
CA ASN A 59 -8.50 18.61 -6.64
C ASN A 59 -8.01 17.84 -5.44
N TRP A 60 -6.76 18.04 -5.03
CA TRP A 60 -6.28 17.50 -3.76
C TRP A 60 -5.26 18.41 -3.10
N LYS A 61 -5.18 18.23 -1.80
CA LYS A 61 -4.10 18.69 -0.97
C LYS A 61 -3.59 17.53 -0.14
N MET A 62 -2.30 17.28 -0.19
CA MET A 62 -1.64 16.16 0.49
C MET A 62 -0.40 16.66 1.22
N ASP A 63 -0.32 16.39 2.53
CA ASP A 63 0.90 16.54 3.29
C ASP A 63 1.50 15.16 3.53
N PHE A 64 2.78 15.00 3.25
CA PHE A 64 3.48 13.73 3.40
C PHE A 64 4.95 13.93 3.78
N SER A 65 5.55 12.87 4.30
CA SER A 65 6.98 12.83 4.61
C SER A 65 7.67 11.62 3.98
N HIS A 66 8.97 11.77 3.72
CA HIS A 66 9.85 10.70 3.27
C HIS A 66 11.29 10.98 3.64
N LYS A 67 11.97 10.00 4.24
CA LYS A 67 13.39 10.11 4.67
C LYS A 67 13.67 11.40 5.48
N GLY A 68 12.74 11.72 6.39
CA GLY A 68 12.86 12.88 7.28
C GLY A 68 12.50 14.22 6.65
N LYS A 69 12.18 14.31 5.37
CA LYS A 69 11.69 15.53 4.70
C LYS A 69 10.18 15.54 4.63
N ARG A 70 9.58 16.74 4.80
CA ARG A 70 8.13 16.95 4.76
C ARG A 70 7.76 17.82 3.57
N TYR A 71 6.70 17.38 2.85
CA TYR A 71 6.22 18.04 1.66
C TYR A 71 4.73 18.31 1.75
N GLN A 72 4.28 19.35 1.05
CA GLN A 72 2.86 19.58 0.76
C GLN A 72 2.68 19.64 -0.76
N TRP A 73 1.71 18.90 -1.27
CA TRP A 73 1.37 18.87 -2.67
C TRP A 73 -0.10 19.29 -2.88
N GLU A 74 -0.30 20.41 -3.54
CA GLU A 74 -1.58 20.90 -3.97
C GLU A 74 -1.73 20.72 -5.48
N TYR A 75 -2.90 20.31 -5.92
CA TYR A 75 -3.13 19.99 -7.31
C TYR A 75 -4.57 20.23 -7.74
N ASN A 76 -4.74 20.66 -8.99
CA ASN A 76 -6.01 20.70 -9.70
C ASN A 76 -5.80 20.25 -11.14
N GLY A 77 -6.51 19.18 -11.55
CA GLY A 77 -6.51 18.65 -12.90
C GLY A 77 -7.93 18.45 -13.41
N ILE A 78 -8.15 18.86 -14.65
CA ILE A 78 -9.43 18.71 -15.36
C ILE A 78 -9.28 17.78 -16.56
N SER A 79 -10.33 17.00 -16.83
CA SER A 79 -10.44 16.15 -18.01
C SER A 79 -11.78 16.47 -18.68
N GLU A 80 -11.76 17.16 -19.80
CA GLU A 80 -12.97 17.51 -20.57
C GLU A 80 -13.39 16.37 -21.49
N ASP A 81 -12.39 15.66 -22.09
CA ASP A 81 -12.54 14.49 -22.95
C ASP A 81 -11.30 13.58 -22.78
N LYS A 82 -11.35 12.34 -23.30
CA LYS A 82 -10.25 11.36 -23.16
C LYS A 82 -8.86 11.92 -23.56
N ASP A 83 -8.79 12.91 -24.44
CA ASP A 83 -7.55 13.48 -24.95
C ASP A 83 -7.30 14.94 -24.51
N LYS A 84 -8.20 15.51 -23.68
CA LYS A 84 -8.10 16.90 -23.21
C LYS A 84 -7.85 16.97 -21.71
N ASN A 85 -6.77 16.36 -21.30
CA ASN A 85 -6.30 16.39 -19.92
C ASN A 85 -5.42 17.61 -19.67
N LYS A 86 -5.73 18.40 -18.64
CA LYS A 86 -5.00 19.62 -18.31
C LYS A 86 -4.84 19.79 -16.81
N ILE A 87 -3.60 20.04 -16.40
CA ILE A 87 -3.30 20.47 -15.03
C ILE A 87 -3.45 22.00 -15.01
N THR A 88 -4.33 22.49 -14.15
CA THR A 88 -4.60 23.92 -13.97
C THR A 88 -3.85 24.51 -12.80
N LEU A 89 -3.50 23.67 -11.81
CA LEU A 89 -2.68 24.02 -10.66
C LEU A 89 -1.85 22.83 -10.23
N GLU A 90 -0.57 23.06 -9.93
CA GLU A 90 0.28 22.08 -9.22
C GLU A 90 1.33 22.86 -8.42
N ILE A 91 1.31 22.71 -7.10
CA ILE A 91 2.26 23.35 -6.19
C ILE A 91 2.86 22.29 -5.29
N LEU A 92 4.19 22.19 -5.29
CA LEU A 92 4.92 21.38 -4.33
C LEU A 92 5.73 22.29 -3.41
N ARG A 93 5.54 22.13 -2.10
CA ARG A 93 6.27 22.90 -1.09
C ARG A 93 7.14 21.98 -0.23
N ASP A 94 8.32 22.47 0.13
CA ASP A 94 9.15 21.91 1.19
C ASP A 94 8.74 22.55 2.53
N LEU A 95 8.12 21.75 3.41
CA LEU A 95 7.63 22.26 4.70
C LEU A 95 8.77 22.46 5.73
N ASP A 96 9.93 21.87 5.52
CA ASP A 96 11.10 22.05 6.38
C ASP A 96 11.90 23.31 6.02
N ALA A 97 11.72 23.81 4.80
CA ALA A 97 12.27 25.08 4.31
C ALA A 97 11.25 26.24 4.38
N ASN A 98 10.52 26.35 5.50
CA ASN A 98 9.50 27.40 5.72
C ASN A 98 8.40 27.45 4.63
N GLY A 99 8.09 26.32 3.99
CA GLY A 99 7.09 26.25 2.94
C GLY A 99 7.56 26.79 1.59
N GLU A 100 8.86 26.72 1.31
CA GLU A 100 9.43 27.11 0.02
C GLU A 100 8.70 26.37 -1.13
N GLU A 101 8.25 27.10 -2.14
CA GLU A 101 7.63 26.54 -3.32
C GLU A 101 8.70 25.99 -4.28
N LEU A 102 8.84 24.67 -4.30
CA LEU A 102 9.76 23.97 -5.22
C LEU A 102 9.22 23.95 -6.64
N ILE A 103 7.92 23.72 -6.79
CA ILE A 103 7.18 23.72 -8.05
C ILE A 103 5.98 24.64 -7.89
N THR A 104 5.76 25.51 -8.87
CA THR A 104 4.53 26.30 -8.99
C THR A 104 4.08 26.27 -10.44
N ARG A 105 2.94 25.61 -10.67
CA ARG A 105 2.32 25.51 -11.99
C ARG A 105 0.95 26.13 -11.99
N SER A 106 0.68 26.93 -12.97
CA SER A 106 -0.65 27.43 -13.35
C SER A 106 -0.96 27.01 -14.79
N GLU A 107 -2.14 27.35 -15.29
CA GLU A 107 -2.51 27.06 -16.69
C GLU A 107 -1.49 27.54 -17.70
N ASN A 108 -0.88 28.70 -17.49
CA ASN A 108 -0.04 29.39 -18.47
C ASN A 108 1.43 29.43 -18.09
N SER A 109 1.82 29.02 -16.91
CA SER A 109 3.20 29.11 -16.43
C SER A 109 3.62 27.90 -15.64
N LEU A 110 4.90 27.55 -15.73
CA LEU A 110 5.57 26.58 -14.86
C LEU A 110 6.83 27.25 -14.31
N LYS A 111 7.00 27.17 -13.00
CA LYS A 111 8.17 27.67 -12.30
C LYS A 111 8.79 26.57 -11.46
N PHE A 112 10.11 26.51 -11.45
CA PHE A 112 10.91 25.68 -10.58
C PHE A 112 11.74 26.58 -9.67
N LYS A 113 11.57 26.49 -8.37
CA LYS A 113 12.19 27.37 -7.34
C LYS A 113 12.07 28.86 -7.74
N GLY A 114 10.85 29.29 -8.07
CA GLY A 114 10.55 30.67 -8.48
C GLY A 114 10.98 31.05 -9.90
N ASN A 115 11.87 30.30 -10.55
CA ASN A 115 12.36 30.59 -11.89
C ASN A 115 11.44 30.02 -12.97
N PRO A 116 11.07 30.80 -14.00
CA PRO A 116 10.26 30.29 -15.11
C PRO A 116 11.01 29.18 -15.87
N VAL A 117 10.30 28.13 -16.21
CA VAL A 117 10.81 27.03 -17.04
C VAL A 117 9.86 26.77 -18.21
N PRO A 118 10.34 26.18 -19.33
CA PRO A 118 9.47 25.83 -20.45
C PRO A 118 8.31 24.93 -19.99
N LYS A 119 7.12 25.16 -20.56
CA LYS A 119 5.96 24.30 -20.33
C LYS A 119 6.12 23.01 -21.13
N LEU A 120 6.53 21.94 -20.46
CA LEU A 120 6.90 20.67 -21.10
C LEU A 120 5.69 19.81 -21.48
N SER A 121 4.67 19.72 -20.60
CA SER A 121 3.46 18.92 -20.81
C SER A 121 2.30 19.53 -20.04
N SER A 122 1.09 19.49 -20.60
CA SER A 122 -0.11 19.97 -19.92
C SER A 122 -0.74 18.93 -18.99
N SER A 123 -0.40 17.65 -19.15
CA SER A 123 -1.04 16.51 -18.51
C SER A 123 -0.10 15.63 -17.68
N THR A 124 1.19 15.97 -17.61
CA THR A 124 2.19 15.23 -16.83
C THR A 124 2.48 15.99 -15.53
N SER A 125 2.52 15.29 -14.39
CA SER A 125 2.89 15.90 -13.10
C SER A 125 4.29 16.51 -13.17
N ALA A 126 4.46 17.69 -12.61
CA ALA A 126 5.74 18.35 -12.52
C ALA A 126 6.69 17.61 -11.55
N ILE A 127 6.19 16.88 -10.56
CA ILE A 127 7.01 15.99 -9.72
C ILE A 127 7.71 14.95 -10.59
N TYR A 128 6.99 14.33 -11.53
CA TYR A 128 7.58 13.37 -12.46
C TYR A 128 8.55 14.03 -13.46
N LEU A 129 8.22 15.22 -13.96
CA LEU A 129 9.06 15.93 -14.92
C LEU A 129 10.42 16.35 -14.34
N PHE A 130 10.44 16.72 -13.06
CA PHE A 130 11.66 17.18 -12.35
C PHE A 130 12.24 16.13 -11.40
N LYS A 131 11.93 14.85 -11.57
CA LYS A 131 12.34 13.77 -10.66
C LYS A 131 13.86 13.64 -10.47
N GLU A 132 14.66 14.05 -11.43
CA GLU A 132 16.13 14.03 -11.37
C GLU A 132 16.71 15.23 -10.61
N GLU A 133 15.89 16.25 -10.29
CA GLU A 133 16.32 17.40 -9.51
C GLU A 133 16.40 17.05 -8.04
N GLU A 134 17.53 17.29 -7.39
CA GLU A 134 17.82 16.92 -6.00
C GLU A 134 16.74 17.34 -5.01
N SER A 135 16.15 18.53 -5.21
CA SER A 135 15.05 19.03 -4.35
C SER A 135 13.71 18.33 -4.56
N ILE A 136 13.50 17.62 -5.68
CA ILE A 136 12.26 16.94 -6.07
C ILE A 136 12.36 15.42 -5.90
N THR A 137 13.56 14.86 -6.06
CA THR A 137 13.81 13.40 -5.95
C THR A 137 13.15 12.80 -4.71
N GLY A 138 13.24 13.47 -3.54
CA GLY A 138 12.62 12.98 -2.31
C GLY A 138 11.08 12.89 -2.38
N ALA A 139 10.40 13.82 -3.05
CA ALA A 139 8.96 13.78 -3.24
C ALA A 139 8.56 12.72 -4.28
N HIS A 140 9.36 12.56 -5.35
CA HIS A 140 9.17 11.50 -6.34
C HIS A 140 9.36 10.11 -5.73
N ASP A 141 10.45 9.89 -4.97
CA ASP A 141 10.73 8.63 -4.28
C ASP A 141 9.65 8.29 -3.26
N ALA A 142 9.13 9.31 -2.55
CA ALA A 142 7.98 9.14 -1.68
C ALA A 142 6.79 8.56 -2.44
N ALA A 143 6.42 9.16 -3.57
CA ALA A 143 5.32 8.67 -4.40
C ALA A 143 5.59 7.26 -4.94
N ALA A 144 6.83 6.94 -5.30
CA ALA A 144 7.24 5.60 -5.76
C ALA A 144 7.25 4.55 -4.64
N SER A 145 7.33 4.97 -3.36
CA SER A 145 7.33 4.06 -2.20
C SER A 145 5.92 3.73 -1.68
N VAL A 146 4.94 3.65 -2.57
CA VAL A 146 3.56 3.28 -2.24
C VAL A 146 3.25 1.92 -2.83
N MET A 147 2.85 0.98 -1.99
CA MET A 147 2.42 -0.36 -2.39
C MET A 147 0.95 -0.55 -2.06
N ARG A 148 0.21 -1.08 -3.01
CA ARG A 148 -1.17 -1.48 -2.80
C ARG A 148 -1.35 -2.96 -3.14
N ARG A 149 -2.04 -3.67 -2.27
CA ARG A 149 -2.48 -5.04 -2.51
C ARG A 149 -4.01 -5.08 -2.51
N ASN A 150 -4.52 -5.51 -3.64
CA ASN A 150 -5.89 -5.93 -3.78
C ASN A 150 -5.82 -7.43 -4.13
N PHE A 151 -6.33 -8.27 -3.23
CA PHE A 151 -6.22 -9.72 -3.38
C PHE A 151 -7.41 -10.31 -4.15
N PHE A 152 -8.09 -9.50 -4.95
CA PHE A 152 -9.15 -9.96 -5.84
C PHE A 152 -8.60 -10.37 -7.21
N GLY A 153 -9.22 -11.40 -7.77
CA GLY A 153 -8.97 -11.85 -9.14
C GLY A 153 -7.52 -12.28 -9.36
N ASP A 154 -6.91 -11.73 -10.40
CA ASP A 154 -5.62 -12.21 -10.91
C ASP A 154 -4.40 -11.74 -10.11
N ASP A 155 -4.52 -10.76 -9.20
CA ASP A 155 -3.36 -10.18 -8.49
C ASP A 155 -2.58 -11.22 -7.68
N LEU A 156 -3.30 -12.10 -6.96
CA LEU A 156 -2.67 -13.16 -6.19
C LEU A 156 -2.09 -14.25 -7.11
N ALA A 157 -2.83 -14.62 -8.16
CA ALA A 157 -2.37 -15.60 -9.14
C ALA A 157 -1.11 -15.13 -9.87
N VAL A 158 -1.03 -13.86 -10.27
CA VAL A 158 0.18 -13.27 -10.87
C VAL A 158 1.34 -13.27 -9.86
N ALA A 159 1.10 -12.83 -8.62
CA ALA A 159 2.14 -12.79 -7.60
C ALA A 159 2.72 -14.17 -7.24
N THR A 160 1.91 -15.24 -7.36
CA THR A 160 2.31 -16.62 -7.05
C THR A 160 2.66 -17.45 -8.29
N SER A 161 2.58 -16.87 -9.49
CA SER A 161 2.88 -17.53 -10.75
C SER A 161 4.36 -17.93 -10.89
N PHE A 162 4.63 -18.77 -11.88
CA PHE A 162 6.00 -19.14 -12.23
C PHE A 162 6.68 -18.01 -12.99
N GLN A 163 7.95 -17.77 -12.67
CA GLN A 163 8.77 -16.78 -13.34
C GLN A 163 10.18 -17.30 -13.47
N THR A 164 10.81 -17.09 -14.63
CA THR A 164 12.25 -17.25 -14.78
C THR A 164 12.97 -16.09 -14.12
N LEU A 165 14.01 -16.38 -13.36
CA LEU A 165 14.83 -15.33 -12.74
C LEU A 165 15.51 -14.49 -13.82
N PRO A 166 15.43 -13.14 -13.73
CA PRO A 166 16.21 -12.25 -14.59
C PRO A 166 17.72 -12.56 -14.52
N SER A 167 18.42 -12.44 -15.64
CA SER A 167 19.85 -12.79 -15.75
C SER A 167 20.74 -12.06 -14.72
N LYS A 168 20.37 -10.85 -14.31
CA LYS A 168 21.09 -10.11 -13.26
C LYS A 168 21.17 -10.83 -11.91
N PHE A 169 20.29 -11.79 -11.64
CA PHE A 169 20.26 -12.59 -10.41
C PHE A 169 20.90 -13.99 -10.56
N LEU A 170 21.40 -14.35 -11.74
CA LEU A 170 21.90 -15.71 -12.03
C LEU A 170 23.44 -15.85 -11.96
N GLY A 171 24.19 -14.77 -11.73
CA GLY A 171 25.66 -14.78 -11.61
C GLY A 171 26.16 -15.51 -10.35
N LYS A 172 27.29 -16.26 -10.47
CA LYS A 172 27.87 -16.99 -9.31
C LYS A 172 28.41 -16.07 -8.22
N ASP A 173 28.83 -14.86 -8.55
CA ASP A 173 29.47 -13.89 -7.64
C ASP A 173 28.61 -12.63 -7.42
N VAL A 174 27.30 -12.70 -7.67
CA VAL A 174 26.41 -11.55 -7.51
C VAL A 174 25.99 -11.42 -6.05
N THR A 175 26.36 -10.30 -5.42
CA THR A 175 25.79 -9.91 -4.12
C THR A 175 24.45 -9.23 -4.38
N ILE A 176 23.38 -9.80 -3.87
CA ILE A 176 22.01 -9.30 -4.02
C ILE A 176 21.57 -8.73 -2.68
N SER A 177 21.23 -7.47 -2.66
CA SER A 177 20.71 -6.78 -1.47
C SER A 177 19.20 -6.96 -1.33
N LEU A 178 18.67 -6.62 -0.16
CA LEU A 178 17.23 -6.58 0.10
C LEU A 178 16.53 -5.58 -0.85
N GLU A 179 17.17 -4.45 -1.13
CA GLU A 179 16.67 -3.41 -2.04
C GLU A 179 16.58 -3.91 -3.50
N ASP A 180 17.56 -4.70 -3.95
CA ASP A 180 17.51 -5.33 -5.28
C ASP A 180 16.32 -6.29 -5.43
N ILE A 181 16.01 -7.04 -4.35
CA ILE A 181 14.86 -7.96 -4.33
C ILE A 181 13.54 -7.17 -4.28
N TYR A 182 13.49 -6.08 -3.51
CA TYR A 182 12.31 -5.24 -3.40
C TYR A 182 11.97 -4.53 -4.72
N SER A 183 12.98 -3.90 -5.31
CA SER A 183 12.81 -3.08 -6.52
C SER A 183 12.54 -3.90 -7.79
N ALA A 184 12.83 -5.20 -7.76
CA ALA A 184 12.61 -6.07 -8.91
C ALA A 184 11.17 -6.55 -9.01
N ASP A 185 10.65 -6.59 -10.24
CA ASP A 185 9.35 -7.19 -10.54
C ASP A 185 9.47 -8.72 -10.53
N LEU A 186 9.38 -9.28 -9.32
CA LEU A 186 9.57 -10.70 -9.03
C LEU A 186 8.31 -11.29 -8.39
N THR A 187 8.01 -12.53 -8.79
CA THR A 187 6.98 -13.35 -8.13
C THR A 187 7.38 -13.74 -6.72
N LEU A 188 6.42 -14.16 -5.92
CA LEU A 188 6.64 -14.57 -4.52
C LEU A 188 7.69 -15.69 -4.40
N SER A 189 7.61 -16.73 -5.25
CA SER A 189 8.59 -17.82 -5.27
C SER A 189 10.01 -17.32 -5.55
N SER A 190 10.15 -16.41 -6.52
CA SER A 190 11.45 -15.82 -6.89
C SER A 190 12.02 -14.96 -5.78
N LYS A 191 11.20 -14.10 -5.15
CA LYS A 191 11.61 -13.28 -3.99
C LYS A 191 12.09 -14.16 -2.84
N LEU A 192 11.30 -15.14 -2.44
CA LEU A 192 11.65 -16.03 -1.33
C LEU A 192 12.89 -16.87 -1.63
N PHE A 193 13.07 -17.31 -2.88
CA PHE A 193 14.29 -18.01 -3.28
C PHE A 193 15.53 -17.12 -3.13
N LEU A 194 15.49 -15.89 -3.63
CA LEU A 194 16.60 -14.95 -3.50
C LEU A 194 16.89 -14.60 -2.05
N LEU A 195 15.84 -14.39 -1.23
CA LEU A 195 16.01 -14.19 0.21
C LEU A 195 16.71 -15.38 0.88
N SER A 196 16.28 -16.60 0.57
CA SER A 196 16.90 -17.81 1.17
C SER A 196 18.38 -17.97 0.82
N LYS A 197 18.82 -17.42 -0.32
CA LYS A 197 20.19 -17.51 -0.80
C LYS A 197 21.09 -16.36 -0.35
N HIS A 198 20.57 -15.14 -0.38
CA HIS A 198 21.36 -13.92 -0.22
C HIS A 198 21.08 -13.16 1.08
N VAL A 199 19.89 -13.33 1.67
CA VAL A 199 19.45 -12.63 2.89
C VAL A 199 18.73 -13.60 3.83
N PRO A 200 19.37 -14.69 4.29
CA PRO A 200 18.71 -15.82 4.96
C PRO A 200 17.98 -15.43 6.25
N LEU A 201 18.46 -14.44 7.00
CA LEU A 201 17.77 -13.98 8.22
C LEU A 201 16.37 -13.45 7.94
N HIS A 202 16.16 -12.75 6.82
CA HIS A 202 14.83 -12.26 6.43
C HIS A 202 13.94 -13.40 5.96
N PHE A 203 14.50 -14.38 5.26
CA PHE A 203 13.78 -15.59 4.88
C PHE A 203 13.30 -16.38 6.11
N GLU A 204 14.19 -16.62 7.07
CA GLU A 204 13.88 -17.31 8.33
C GLU A 204 12.78 -16.59 9.13
N LEU A 205 12.84 -15.25 9.20
CA LEU A 205 11.81 -14.44 9.83
C LEU A 205 10.43 -14.63 9.17
N ILE A 206 10.38 -14.65 7.84
CA ILE A 206 9.14 -14.91 7.09
C ILE A 206 8.60 -16.31 7.40
N VAL A 207 9.47 -17.32 7.37
CA VAL A 207 9.10 -18.72 7.65
C VAL A 207 8.60 -18.88 9.08
N GLU A 208 9.26 -18.25 10.06
CA GLU A 208 8.83 -18.28 11.45
C GLU A 208 7.43 -17.70 11.62
N HIS A 209 7.17 -16.51 11.09
CA HIS A 209 5.84 -15.89 11.15
C HIS A 209 4.79 -16.71 10.39
N PHE A 210 5.13 -17.29 9.27
CA PHE A 210 4.23 -18.16 8.52
C PHE A 210 3.83 -19.39 9.32
N LYS A 211 4.78 -20.03 10.02
CA LYS A 211 4.52 -21.15 10.92
C LYS A 211 3.71 -20.76 12.17
N ARG A 212 3.83 -19.52 12.66
CA ARG A 212 2.98 -19.02 13.76
C ARG A 212 1.50 -18.96 13.33
N VAL A 213 1.21 -18.60 12.08
CA VAL A 213 -0.15 -18.62 11.53
C VAL A 213 -0.62 -20.03 11.23
N PHE A 214 0.25 -20.86 10.69
CA PHE A 214 -0.02 -22.24 10.23
C PHE A 214 0.92 -23.22 10.91
N PRO A 215 0.62 -23.65 12.16
CA PRO A 215 1.53 -24.50 12.97
C PRO A 215 1.79 -25.89 12.39
N PHE A 216 0.97 -26.33 11.45
CA PHE A 216 1.14 -27.59 10.73
C PHE A 216 2.20 -27.54 9.62
N ILE A 217 2.71 -26.36 9.27
CA ILE A 217 3.80 -26.23 8.30
C ILE A 217 5.13 -26.67 8.92
N GLU A 218 5.84 -27.53 8.22
CA GLU A 218 7.17 -28.01 8.63
C GLU A 218 8.28 -27.18 7.99
N GLN A 219 8.26 -27.02 6.65
CA GLN A 219 9.31 -26.29 5.93
C GLN A 219 8.86 -25.75 4.57
N LEU A 220 9.63 -24.78 4.08
CA LEU A 220 9.54 -24.25 2.71
C LEU A 220 10.81 -24.66 1.96
N THR A 221 10.64 -25.27 0.78
CA THR A 221 11.74 -25.74 -0.06
C THR A 221 11.59 -25.25 -1.49
N PHE A 222 12.72 -25.17 -2.23
CA PHE A 222 12.72 -24.71 -3.61
C PHE A 222 13.21 -25.81 -4.53
N LYS A 223 12.52 -25.99 -5.66
CA LYS A 223 12.93 -26.89 -6.73
C LYS A 223 12.94 -26.15 -8.07
N LYS A 224 13.89 -26.52 -8.93
CA LYS A 224 13.84 -26.08 -10.32
C LYS A 224 12.76 -26.86 -11.05
N ALA A 225 11.92 -26.18 -11.80
CA ALA A 225 10.94 -26.83 -12.66
C ALA A 225 11.64 -27.22 -13.98
N THR A 226 11.84 -28.51 -14.19
CA THR A 226 12.57 -29.05 -15.35
C THR A 226 11.68 -29.31 -16.58
N ASN A 227 10.36 -29.29 -16.41
CA ASN A 227 9.39 -29.72 -17.45
C ASN A 227 8.35 -28.65 -17.84
N LEU A 228 8.59 -27.38 -17.50
CA LEU A 228 7.71 -26.31 -17.95
C LEU A 228 8.12 -25.82 -19.34
N PRO A 229 7.18 -25.49 -20.24
CA PRO A 229 7.45 -24.94 -21.57
C PRO A 229 7.93 -23.48 -21.50
N ILE A 230 8.80 -23.17 -20.52
CA ILE A 230 9.32 -21.82 -20.26
C ILE A 230 10.82 -21.87 -20.52
N ALA A 231 11.33 -20.91 -21.30
CA ALA A 231 12.77 -20.79 -21.51
C ALA A 231 13.46 -20.30 -20.22
N GLY A 232 14.31 -21.14 -19.62
CA GLY A 232 15.09 -20.80 -18.43
C GLY A 232 14.71 -21.59 -17.18
N ASP A 233 15.44 -21.34 -16.09
CA ASP A 233 15.22 -21.99 -14.79
C ASP A 233 14.08 -21.32 -14.03
N ALA A 234 12.89 -21.91 -14.04
CA ALA A 234 11.79 -21.48 -13.16
C ALA A 234 11.99 -22.08 -11.75
N ILE A 235 11.85 -21.25 -10.75
CA ILE A 235 11.92 -21.67 -9.34
C ILE A 235 10.51 -21.86 -8.80
N VAL A 236 10.23 -23.03 -8.26
CA VAL A 236 8.97 -23.36 -7.62
C VAL A 236 9.19 -23.53 -6.13
N LEU A 237 8.39 -22.82 -5.34
CA LEU A 237 8.33 -23.00 -3.90
C LEU A 237 7.39 -24.16 -3.56
N PHE A 238 7.86 -25.05 -2.69
CA PHE A 238 7.08 -26.13 -2.10
C PHE A 238 6.94 -25.94 -0.60
N VAL A 239 5.78 -26.26 -0.10
CA VAL A 239 5.43 -26.26 1.32
C VAL A 239 5.28 -27.70 1.77
N THR A 240 6.00 -28.09 2.82
CA THR A 240 5.87 -29.40 3.47
C THR A 240 5.06 -29.23 4.75
N GLU A 241 4.04 -30.02 4.93
CA GLU A 241 3.21 -30.07 6.13
C GLU A 241 3.68 -31.22 7.03
N LYS A 242 3.53 -31.07 8.34
CA LYS A 242 3.83 -32.11 9.32
C LYS A 242 2.97 -33.33 9.05
N GLU A 243 3.58 -34.52 9.15
CA GLU A 243 2.89 -35.79 8.94
C GLU A 243 2.36 -36.00 7.50
N VAL A 244 2.82 -35.18 6.54
CA VAL A 244 2.50 -35.32 5.12
C VAL A 244 3.79 -35.51 4.32
N ASP A 245 3.95 -36.69 3.67
CA ASP A 245 5.19 -37.03 2.97
C ASP A 245 5.37 -36.24 1.66
N THR A 246 4.29 -35.77 1.06
CA THR A 246 4.33 -35.12 -0.25
C THR A 246 4.27 -33.59 -0.12
N PRO A 247 5.36 -32.87 -0.49
CA PRO A 247 5.34 -31.41 -0.52
C PRO A 247 4.33 -30.86 -1.55
N VAL A 248 3.60 -29.81 -1.18
CA VAL A 248 2.61 -29.14 -2.01
C VAL A 248 3.22 -27.89 -2.64
N ALA A 249 3.04 -27.69 -3.94
CA ALA A 249 3.56 -26.49 -4.60
C ALA A 249 2.78 -25.23 -4.16
N LEU A 250 3.44 -24.07 -4.18
CA LEU A 250 2.84 -22.78 -3.74
C LEU A 250 1.49 -22.50 -4.40
N HIS A 251 1.33 -22.81 -5.68
CA HIS A 251 0.10 -22.55 -6.42
C HIS A 251 -1.05 -23.51 -6.05
N ASP A 252 -0.76 -24.63 -5.37
CA ASP A 252 -1.73 -25.63 -4.94
C ASP A 252 -2.14 -25.49 -3.46
N ILE A 253 -1.41 -24.68 -2.66
CA ILE A 253 -1.85 -24.37 -1.29
C ILE A 253 -3.04 -23.41 -1.30
N SER A 254 -3.76 -23.30 -0.18
CA SER A 254 -4.91 -22.42 -0.09
C SER A 254 -4.58 -20.94 -0.38
N SER A 255 -5.50 -20.23 -1.02
CA SER A 255 -5.35 -18.79 -1.32
C SER A 255 -5.06 -17.95 -0.07
N GLY A 256 -5.62 -18.34 1.09
CA GLY A 256 -5.32 -17.70 2.37
C GLY A 256 -3.87 -17.87 2.80
N MET A 257 -3.29 -19.05 2.62
CA MET A 257 -1.86 -19.30 2.89
C MET A 257 -0.96 -18.51 1.94
N GLN A 258 -1.28 -18.50 0.65
CA GLN A 258 -0.57 -17.71 -0.36
C GLN A 258 -0.58 -16.22 -0.01
N LYS A 259 -1.75 -15.69 0.37
CA LYS A 259 -1.95 -14.30 0.77
C LYS A 259 -1.12 -13.93 2.01
N VAL A 260 -1.16 -14.76 3.04
CA VAL A 260 -0.34 -14.53 4.25
C VAL A 260 1.13 -14.50 3.90
N LEU A 261 1.61 -15.48 3.15
CA LEU A 261 3.03 -15.55 2.77
C LEU A 261 3.45 -14.34 1.92
N LEU A 262 2.58 -13.85 1.02
CA LEU A 262 2.82 -12.66 0.22
C LEU A 262 2.89 -11.40 1.10
N ILE A 263 1.95 -11.21 2.02
CA ILE A 263 1.95 -10.06 2.96
C ILE A 263 3.21 -10.08 3.84
N LEU A 264 3.57 -11.22 4.40
CA LEU A 264 4.78 -11.38 5.20
C LEU A 264 6.02 -10.98 4.41
N THR A 265 6.14 -11.50 3.18
CA THR A 265 7.26 -11.20 2.29
C THR A 265 7.33 -9.72 1.94
N ASP A 266 6.22 -9.13 1.50
CA ASP A 266 6.16 -7.72 1.13
C ASP A 266 6.58 -6.80 2.29
N ILE A 267 6.11 -7.05 3.50
CA ILE A 267 6.42 -6.23 4.68
C ILE A 267 7.88 -6.39 5.10
N VAL A 268 8.39 -7.61 5.08
CA VAL A 268 9.78 -7.89 5.49
C VAL A 268 10.79 -7.35 4.48
N VAL A 269 10.46 -7.44 3.18
CA VAL A 269 11.36 -7.00 2.09
C VAL A 269 11.31 -5.50 1.86
N SER A 270 10.18 -4.86 2.13
CA SER A 270 9.99 -3.44 1.81
C SER A 270 10.87 -2.52 2.68
N PRO A 271 11.38 -1.41 2.09
CA PRO A 271 12.19 -0.45 2.83
C PRO A 271 11.38 0.26 3.92
N PRO A 272 12.07 0.94 4.86
CA PRO A 272 11.43 1.86 5.79
C PRO A 272 10.58 2.92 5.08
N GLU A 273 9.58 3.45 5.79
CA GLU A 273 8.71 4.54 5.31
C GLU A 273 7.92 4.23 4.02
N ILE A 274 7.68 2.96 3.73
CA ILE A 274 6.70 2.60 2.69
C ILE A 274 5.27 2.86 3.20
N LEU A 275 4.41 3.33 2.31
CA LEU A 275 2.96 3.30 2.52
C LEU A 275 2.41 2.00 1.94
N TYR A 276 1.91 1.13 2.82
CA TYR A 276 1.35 -0.16 2.43
C TYR A 276 -0.17 -0.14 2.59
N MET A 277 -0.89 -0.27 1.49
CA MET A 277 -2.35 -0.26 1.44
C MET A 277 -2.90 -1.66 1.18
N ILE A 278 -3.80 -2.14 2.04
CA ILE A 278 -4.47 -3.43 1.89
C ILE A 278 -5.98 -3.21 1.83
N ASP A 279 -6.58 -3.58 0.72
CA ASP A 279 -8.04 -3.52 0.57
C ASP A 279 -8.65 -4.86 0.95
N GLU A 280 -9.71 -4.82 1.78
CA GLU A 280 -10.44 -5.98 2.29
C GLU A 280 -9.49 -7.10 2.77
N TYR A 281 -8.76 -6.78 3.85
CA TYR A 281 -7.72 -7.67 4.39
C TYR A 281 -8.23 -9.08 4.65
N GLU A 282 -9.45 -9.22 5.14
CA GLU A 282 -10.07 -10.50 5.52
C GLU A 282 -10.35 -11.45 4.36
N ASN A 283 -10.40 -10.96 3.14
CA ASN A 283 -10.75 -11.80 1.99
C ASN A 283 -9.82 -13.00 1.85
N SER A 284 -10.41 -14.19 1.73
CA SER A 284 -9.73 -15.48 1.66
C SER A 284 -8.92 -15.88 2.90
N LEU A 285 -9.03 -15.14 4.02
CA LEU A 285 -8.31 -15.46 5.25
C LEU A 285 -9.20 -16.17 6.28
N GLY A 286 -8.66 -17.20 6.91
CA GLY A 286 -9.21 -17.79 8.11
C GLY A 286 -8.99 -16.90 9.34
N VAL A 287 -9.75 -17.14 10.41
CA VAL A 287 -9.73 -16.35 11.66
C VAL A 287 -8.32 -16.28 12.28
N ASN A 288 -7.55 -17.37 12.20
CA ASN A 288 -6.16 -17.42 12.67
C ASN A 288 -5.28 -16.37 11.98
N ALA A 289 -5.38 -16.25 10.66
CA ALA A 289 -4.61 -15.30 9.87
C ALA A 289 -5.07 -13.84 10.10
N ILE A 290 -6.38 -13.63 10.23
CA ILE A 290 -6.96 -12.30 10.53
C ILE A 290 -6.44 -11.78 11.88
N ASN A 291 -6.43 -12.61 12.90
CA ASN A 291 -6.00 -12.23 14.25
C ASN A 291 -4.49 -12.04 14.38
N PHE A 292 -3.72 -12.61 13.47
CA PHE A 292 -2.25 -12.53 13.47
C PHE A 292 -1.75 -11.14 13.03
N LEU A 293 -2.42 -10.49 12.09
CA LEU A 293 -1.92 -9.24 11.46
C LEU A 293 -1.54 -8.14 12.48
N PRO A 294 -2.36 -7.78 13.47
CA PRO A 294 -2.01 -6.68 14.38
C PRO A 294 -0.70 -6.91 15.13
N SER A 295 -0.42 -8.15 15.56
CA SER A 295 0.84 -8.49 16.22
C SER A 295 2.02 -8.45 15.27
N PHE A 296 1.87 -9.02 14.08
CA PHE A 296 2.91 -8.99 13.06
C PHE A 296 3.28 -7.57 12.63
N LEU A 297 2.31 -6.70 12.39
CA LEU A 297 2.58 -5.30 12.07
C LEU A 297 3.37 -4.64 13.20
N SER A 298 2.98 -4.86 14.47
CA SER A 298 3.69 -4.28 15.61
C SER A 298 5.12 -4.80 15.78
N GLU A 299 5.42 -5.99 15.31
CA GLU A 299 6.77 -6.59 15.36
C GLU A 299 7.64 -6.12 14.20
N CYS A 300 7.12 -6.19 12.96
CA CYS A 300 7.90 -6.04 11.73
C CYS A 300 7.62 -4.79 10.90
N GLY A 301 6.61 -4.00 11.26
CA GLY A 301 6.13 -2.89 10.42
C GLY A 301 6.19 -1.49 11.05
N LYS A 302 6.85 -1.31 12.20
CA LYS A 302 6.80 -0.03 12.96
C LYS A 302 7.34 1.19 12.21
N ASP A 303 8.23 0.98 11.27
CA ASP A 303 8.84 1.99 10.42
C ASP A 303 8.01 2.35 9.18
N LYS A 304 6.90 1.64 8.96
CA LYS A 304 6.01 1.76 7.79
C LYS A 304 4.67 2.39 8.16
N GLN A 305 3.95 2.89 7.16
CA GLN A 305 2.57 3.32 7.35
C GLN A 305 1.62 2.35 6.65
N PHE A 306 0.55 1.96 7.36
CA PHE A 306 -0.47 1.04 6.85
C PHE A 306 -1.83 1.75 6.74
N ILE A 307 -2.51 1.52 5.62
CA ILE A 307 -3.92 1.85 5.44
C ILE A 307 -4.63 0.53 5.05
N ILE A 308 -5.51 0.06 5.91
CA ILE A 308 -6.15 -1.24 5.77
C ILE A 308 -7.66 -1.04 5.80
N THR A 309 -8.39 -1.62 4.85
CA THR A 309 -9.84 -1.70 4.94
C THR A 309 -10.26 -3.07 5.46
N SER A 310 -11.28 -3.11 6.28
CA SER A 310 -11.88 -4.35 6.76
C SER A 310 -13.33 -4.17 7.17
N HIS A 311 -14.08 -5.24 6.99
CA HIS A 311 -15.44 -5.42 7.51
C HIS A 311 -15.50 -6.53 8.59
N HIS A 312 -14.39 -7.22 8.84
CA HIS A 312 -14.39 -8.39 9.70
C HIS A 312 -14.36 -8.02 11.18
N PRO A 313 -15.32 -8.49 11.99
CA PRO A 313 -15.41 -8.17 13.42
C PRO A 313 -14.12 -8.46 14.21
N SER A 314 -13.45 -9.58 13.91
CA SER A 314 -12.23 -9.97 14.62
C SER A 314 -11.10 -8.95 14.43
N LEU A 315 -10.89 -8.47 13.20
CA LEU A 315 -9.84 -7.45 12.94
C LEU A 315 -10.23 -6.11 13.56
N ILE A 316 -11.49 -5.67 13.39
CA ILE A 316 -12.01 -4.42 13.95
C ILE A 316 -11.84 -4.43 15.47
N ASN A 317 -12.21 -5.52 16.13
CA ASN A 317 -12.08 -5.66 17.59
C ASN A 317 -10.61 -5.73 18.07
N ALA A 318 -9.71 -6.30 17.25
CA ALA A 318 -8.30 -6.43 17.61
C ALA A 318 -7.53 -5.10 17.54
N ILE A 319 -7.94 -4.17 16.65
CA ILE A 319 -7.27 -2.89 16.45
C ILE A 319 -7.84 -1.84 17.42
N PRO A 320 -7.00 -1.01 18.08
CA PRO A 320 -7.45 0.08 18.93
C PRO A 320 -8.36 1.06 18.17
N VAL A 321 -9.42 1.55 18.84
CA VAL A 321 -10.39 2.50 18.26
C VAL A 321 -9.71 3.76 17.74
N ASP A 322 -8.65 4.22 18.41
CA ASP A 322 -7.87 5.40 17.98
C ASP A 322 -7.28 5.27 16.59
N ASN A 323 -7.16 4.06 16.06
CA ASN A 323 -6.66 3.78 14.71
C ASN A 323 -7.78 3.68 13.67
N TRP A 324 -9.04 3.83 14.08
CA TRP A 324 -10.17 3.71 13.17
C TRP A 324 -10.46 5.02 12.45
N PHE A 325 -10.85 4.87 11.19
CA PHE A 325 -11.41 5.90 10.34
C PHE A 325 -12.77 5.39 9.87
N ILE A 326 -13.84 6.00 10.38
CA ILE A 326 -15.20 5.53 10.16
C ILE A 326 -15.78 6.29 8.97
N PHE A 327 -16.14 5.55 7.94
CA PHE A 327 -16.67 6.08 6.69
C PHE A 327 -18.20 6.02 6.69
N ASN A 328 -18.81 7.15 6.40
CA ASN A 328 -20.23 7.23 6.08
C ASN A 328 -20.42 8.01 4.78
N ARG A 329 -21.37 7.56 3.97
CA ARG A 329 -21.63 8.14 2.66
C ARG A 329 -23.07 8.58 2.52
N LYS A 330 -23.26 9.84 2.08
CA LYS A 330 -24.55 10.36 1.64
C LYS A 330 -24.43 10.89 0.21
N GLY A 331 -25.01 10.16 -0.75
CA GLY A 331 -24.89 10.48 -2.17
C GLY A 331 -23.43 10.47 -2.63
N THR A 332 -22.91 11.61 -3.05
CA THR A 332 -21.52 11.79 -3.52
C THR A 332 -20.56 12.32 -2.45
N ARG A 333 -21.08 12.65 -1.26
CA ARG A 333 -20.27 13.12 -0.13
C ARG A 333 -19.91 11.96 0.77
N ILE A 334 -18.61 11.84 1.07
CA ILE A 334 -18.06 10.85 1.97
C ILE A 334 -17.50 11.58 3.20
N LYS A 335 -18.14 11.34 4.33
CA LYS A 335 -17.67 11.82 5.62
C LYS A 335 -16.78 10.77 6.28
N ILE A 336 -15.71 11.22 6.91
CA ILE A 336 -14.76 10.34 7.62
C ILE A 336 -14.59 10.89 9.03
N LYS A 337 -14.92 10.07 10.04
CA LYS A 337 -14.77 10.40 11.45
C LYS A 337 -13.63 9.59 12.05
N ARG A 338 -12.77 10.24 12.83
CA ARG A 338 -11.66 9.55 13.50
C ARG A 338 -12.17 8.81 14.74
N GLY A 339 -11.69 7.60 14.95
CA GLY A 339 -12.03 6.79 16.12
C GLY A 339 -11.64 7.46 17.45
N GLU A 340 -10.61 8.33 17.46
CA GLU A 340 -10.25 9.14 18.63
C GLU A 340 -11.40 9.96 19.17
N GLN A 341 -12.26 10.47 18.29
CA GLN A 341 -13.45 11.26 18.67
C GLN A 341 -14.51 10.38 19.35
N LEU A 342 -14.37 9.08 19.25
CA LEU A 342 -15.28 8.08 19.81
C LEU A 342 -14.67 7.26 20.96
N ALA A 343 -13.35 7.37 21.19
CA ALA A 343 -12.61 6.52 22.12
C ALA A 343 -13.19 6.50 23.55
N GLY A 344 -13.79 7.61 24.01
CA GLY A 344 -14.48 7.70 25.29
C GLY A 344 -15.85 7.02 25.34
N LYS A 345 -16.45 6.68 24.19
CA LYS A 345 -17.78 6.09 24.06
C LYS A 345 -17.72 4.56 23.91
N TYR A 346 -16.55 4.02 23.52
CA TYR A 346 -16.39 2.60 23.24
C TYR A 346 -15.81 1.86 24.45
N SER A 347 -16.38 0.69 24.74
CA SER A 347 -15.87 -0.23 25.76
C SER A 347 -14.42 -0.63 25.47
N ARG A 348 -13.65 -0.88 26.54
CA ARG A 348 -12.31 -1.49 26.42
C ARG A 348 -12.38 -2.98 26.07
N SER A 349 -13.56 -3.61 26.16
CA SER A 349 -13.78 -5.00 25.77
C SER A 349 -13.58 -5.20 24.28
N LYS A 350 -12.71 -6.17 23.93
CA LYS A 350 -12.47 -6.52 22.51
C LYS A 350 -13.70 -7.09 21.80
N GLN A 351 -14.68 -7.62 22.52
CA GLN A 351 -15.88 -8.24 21.94
C GLN A 351 -17.00 -7.24 21.64
N GLU A 352 -17.01 -6.09 22.32
CA GLU A 352 -18.11 -5.12 22.26
C GLU A 352 -17.90 -4.00 21.24
N LYS A 353 -16.66 -3.71 20.84
CA LYS A 353 -16.33 -2.58 19.97
C LYS A 353 -17.05 -2.62 18.63
N PHE A 354 -17.10 -3.77 17.98
CA PHE A 354 -17.80 -3.92 16.70
C PHE A 354 -19.31 -3.72 16.83
N ILE A 355 -19.92 -4.24 17.91
CA ILE A 355 -21.35 -4.05 18.18
C ILE A 355 -21.63 -2.58 18.45
N GLN A 356 -20.76 -1.90 19.20
CA GLN A 356 -20.89 -0.47 19.46
C GLN A 356 -20.76 0.35 18.17
N LEU A 357 -19.84 -0.02 17.28
CA LEU A 357 -19.72 0.59 15.97
C LEU A 357 -21.01 0.47 15.14
N LEU A 358 -21.61 -0.71 15.09
CA LEU A 358 -22.87 -0.95 14.38
C LEU A 358 -24.05 -0.15 14.92
N ASN A 359 -24.00 0.29 16.18
CA ASN A 359 -25.01 1.13 16.81
C ASN A 359 -24.61 2.62 16.88
N ASP A 360 -23.45 2.99 16.33
CA ASP A 360 -23.01 4.39 16.35
C ASP A 360 -23.81 5.22 15.33
N PRO A 361 -24.43 6.34 15.73
CA PRO A 361 -25.25 7.18 14.83
C PRO A 361 -24.49 7.68 13.60
N PHE A 362 -23.20 7.96 13.73
CA PHE A 362 -22.40 8.36 12.58
C PHE A 362 -22.20 7.21 11.61
N PHE A 363 -21.97 6.00 12.11
CA PHE A 363 -21.78 4.81 11.26
C PHE A 363 -23.07 4.51 10.48
N VAL A 364 -24.23 4.53 11.13
CA VAL A 364 -25.53 4.16 10.53
C VAL A 364 -26.11 5.29 9.69
N GLU A 365 -26.16 6.51 10.21
CA GLU A 365 -26.92 7.63 9.62
C GLU A 365 -26.04 8.79 9.15
N GLY A 366 -24.75 8.80 9.49
CA GLY A 366 -23.82 9.89 9.22
C GLY A 366 -24.17 11.17 10.00
N VAL A 367 -24.81 11.02 11.15
CA VAL A 367 -25.16 12.12 12.07
C VAL A 367 -24.03 12.27 13.08
N GLU A 368 -23.62 13.52 13.35
CA GLU A 368 -22.55 13.84 14.31
C GLU A 368 -22.97 13.66 15.77
#